data_53dd74d6ecf1195f3de108b0f898ba96
#
_entry.id   53dd74d6ecf1195f3de108b0f898ba96
#
_cell.length_a   1.000
_cell.length_b   1.000
_cell.length_c   1.000
_cell.angle_alpha   90.00
_cell.angle_beta   90.00
_cell.angle_gamma   90.00
#
_symmetry.space_group_name_H-M   'P 1'
#
loop_
_entity.id
_entity.type
_entity.pdbx_description
1 polymer ?
#
loop_
_entity_poly.entity_id
_entity_poly.type
_entity_poly.pdbx_seq_one_letter_code
_entity_poly.pdbx_strand_id
1 'polypeptide(L)'
;MKKAITRRRLVELTAAFAASSAVAHNVQAQAYPNRTIRLIAPFPAGGGTDSAARIIAARLSELLGQQVVVDNRAGAGSNIGAEAAARSTPDGYTLLLGAPPLAINRFLYASLNYDSVTDLAPVSLLCRFPNILAVPVSSPLTSVRSFIDYAKANPGKVTYSSPGIGTTPHLSGELFKRMAGIELIHVPYRGAGAGAITDTIAGRVDSAINTTGSLLQTVRSGQLRGLADTTLKRFPTAPELPTIAESGIPGFDVSSWYALFVPAKTPPEIIARLNAATVTALSEPAVRARFEPLGVVVESSTPEGLGALLQSEIDKWGPIIKAAGISASN
;
A
#
# COMPACT_ATOMS: atom_id res chain seq x y z
N MET A 1 56.57 46.61 37.10
CA MET A 1 56.24 47.52 35.97
C MET A 1 54.97 46.99 35.25
N LYS A 2 53.80 47.61 35.49
CA LYS A 2 52.54 47.24 34.80
C LYS A 2 52.49 48.00 33.49
N LYS A 3 52.58 47.29 32.32
CA LYS A 3 52.43 47.91 31.02
C LYS A 3 50.94 48.25 30.80
N ALA A 4 50.63 49.53 30.75
CA ALA A 4 49.30 50.03 30.44
C ALA A 4 48.92 49.68 28.98
N ILE A 5 47.76 49.07 28.79
CA ILE A 5 47.22 48.77 27.48
C ILE A 5 46.76 50.10 26.87
N THR A 6 47.34 50.49 25.75
CA THR A 6 47.02 51.76 25.06
C THR A 6 45.64 51.64 24.40
N ARG A 7 44.88 52.73 24.34
CA ARG A 7 43.52 52.85 23.70
C ARG A 7 43.54 52.29 22.28
N ARG A 8 44.63 52.41 21.55
CA ARG A 8 44.80 51.89 20.18
C ARG A 8 44.75 50.37 20.10
N ARG A 9 45.38 49.65 21.08
CA ARG A 9 45.33 48.18 21.14
C ARG A 9 43.96 47.66 21.57
N LEU A 10 43.20 48.43 22.35
CA LEU A 10 41.82 48.05 22.69
C LEU A 10 40.89 48.10 21.44
N VAL A 11 41.06 49.14 20.59
CA VAL A 11 40.31 49.30 19.35
C VAL A 11 40.66 48.23 18.32
N GLU A 12 41.92 47.86 18.22
CA GLU A 12 42.38 46.77 17.32
C GLU A 12 41.88 45.41 17.76
N LEU A 13 41.77 45.13 19.08
CA LEU A 13 41.21 43.88 19.62
C LEU A 13 39.69 43.82 19.47
N THR A 14 38.99 44.94 19.62
CA THR A 14 37.54 44.97 19.36
C THR A 14 37.18 44.84 17.89
N ALA A 15 37.98 45.42 16.98
CA ALA A 15 37.79 45.24 15.53
C ALA A 15 38.09 43.80 15.07
N ALA A 16 39.12 43.13 15.64
CA ALA A 16 39.39 41.72 15.36
C ALA A 16 38.29 40.76 15.88
N PHE A 17 37.67 41.09 17.02
CA PHE A 17 36.54 40.29 17.56
C PHE A 17 35.25 40.49 16.77
N ALA A 18 34.99 41.70 16.26
CA ALA A 18 33.87 42.00 15.38
C ALA A 18 34.01 41.36 14.00
N ALA A 19 35.21 41.25 13.47
CA ALA A 19 35.49 40.56 12.20
C ALA A 19 35.32 39.02 12.30
N SER A 20 35.59 38.44 13.48
CA SER A 20 35.44 37.01 13.73
C SER A 20 33.97 36.58 13.87
N SER A 21 33.06 37.51 14.22
CA SER A 21 31.62 37.25 14.34
C SER A 21 30.87 37.31 13.00
N ALA A 22 31.52 37.82 11.94
CA ALA A 22 30.89 37.98 10.61
C ALA A 22 31.10 36.75 9.71
N VAL A 23 31.83 35.72 10.15
CA VAL A 23 31.75 34.40 9.51
C VAL A 23 30.47 33.71 10.04
N ALA A 24 29.29 34.30 9.75
CA ALA A 24 28.07 33.56 9.76
C ALA A 24 28.30 32.36 8.84
N HIS A 25 28.50 31.19 9.43
CA HIS A 25 28.43 29.95 8.67
C HIS A 25 27.08 29.98 7.96
N ASN A 26 27.11 30.33 6.67
CA ASN A 26 26.09 29.88 5.77
C ASN A 26 26.14 28.34 5.85
N VAL A 27 25.48 27.78 6.85
CA VAL A 27 25.00 26.40 6.79
C VAL A 27 24.02 26.44 5.63
N GLN A 28 24.55 26.34 4.40
CA GLN A 28 23.74 25.97 3.25
C GLN A 28 23.07 24.69 3.71
N ALA A 29 21.78 24.80 4.04
CA ALA A 29 20.97 23.63 4.27
C ALA A 29 21.21 22.74 3.07
N GLN A 30 21.96 21.64 3.28
CA GLN A 30 22.36 20.75 2.19
C GLN A 30 21.09 20.38 1.46
N ALA A 31 21.01 20.73 0.17
CA ALA A 31 19.80 20.57 -0.62
C ALA A 31 19.36 19.09 -0.55
N TYR A 32 18.19 18.86 0.04
CA TYR A 32 17.59 17.52 0.08
C TYR A 32 17.19 17.10 -1.34
N PRO A 33 17.42 15.83 -1.75
CA PRO A 33 18.29 14.84 -1.11
C PRO A 33 19.75 15.01 -1.55
N ASN A 34 20.71 14.66 -0.67
CA ASN A 34 22.16 14.66 -0.96
C ASN A 34 22.83 13.30 -0.73
N ARG A 35 22.04 12.28 -0.41
CA ARG A 35 22.48 10.89 -0.21
C ARG A 35 21.39 9.91 -0.61
N THR A 36 21.71 8.63 -0.65
CA THR A 36 20.78 7.54 -0.97
C THR A 36 19.54 7.56 -0.08
N ILE A 37 18.38 7.43 -0.70
CA ILE A 37 17.08 7.27 -0.06
C ILE A 37 16.74 5.76 0.01
N ARG A 38 16.25 5.30 1.14
CA ARG A 38 15.78 3.92 1.32
C ARG A 38 14.28 3.87 1.20
N LEU A 39 13.77 3.01 0.31
CA LEU A 39 12.33 2.69 0.20
C LEU A 39 12.07 1.31 0.80
N ILE A 40 11.48 1.27 1.99
CA ILE A 40 11.08 0.02 2.64
C ILE A 40 9.85 -0.53 1.93
N ALA A 41 9.96 -1.74 1.38
CA ALA A 41 8.86 -2.54 0.87
C ALA A 41 8.53 -3.63 1.91
N PRO A 42 7.37 -3.56 2.61
CA PRO A 42 7.10 -4.43 3.78
C PRO A 42 6.58 -5.83 3.39
N PHE A 43 6.96 -6.32 2.20
CA PHE A 43 6.57 -7.62 1.65
C PHE A 43 7.78 -8.32 1.03
N PRO A 44 7.71 -9.66 0.82
CA PRO A 44 8.78 -10.39 0.16
C PRO A 44 9.09 -9.85 -1.24
N ALA A 45 10.34 -9.97 -1.65
CA ALA A 45 10.77 -9.64 -3.01
C ALA A 45 10.05 -10.51 -4.06
N GLY A 46 9.88 -9.97 -5.27
CA GLY A 46 9.25 -10.66 -6.41
C GLY A 46 7.74 -10.58 -6.46
N GLY A 47 7.07 -10.02 -5.45
CA GLY A 47 5.63 -9.78 -5.47
C GLY A 47 5.24 -8.45 -6.14
N GLY A 48 3.93 -8.21 -6.30
CA GLY A 48 3.40 -6.97 -6.90
C GLY A 48 3.83 -5.70 -6.16
N THR A 49 3.93 -5.76 -4.84
CA THR A 49 4.43 -4.65 -4.01
C THR A 49 5.90 -4.35 -4.29
N ASP A 50 6.75 -5.38 -4.40
CA ASP A 50 8.17 -5.21 -4.74
C ASP A 50 8.34 -4.64 -6.15
N SER A 51 7.55 -5.14 -7.11
CA SER A 51 7.54 -4.63 -8.48
C SER A 51 7.15 -3.15 -8.52
N ALA A 52 6.08 -2.76 -7.83
CA ALA A 52 5.65 -1.37 -7.73
C ALA A 52 6.73 -0.49 -7.07
N ALA A 53 7.36 -0.98 -5.98
CA ALA A 53 8.46 -0.28 -5.32
C ALA A 53 9.63 -0.02 -6.27
N ARG A 54 10.06 -1.02 -7.05
CA ARG A 54 11.18 -0.90 -7.99
C ARG A 54 10.86 0.02 -9.16
N ILE A 55 9.63 -0.01 -9.67
CA ILE A 55 9.20 0.88 -10.75
C ILE A 55 9.30 2.34 -10.29
N ILE A 56 8.71 2.66 -9.15
CA ILE A 56 8.71 4.04 -8.66
C ILE A 56 10.09 4.48 -8.18
N ALA A 57 10.85 3.62 -7.51
CA ALA A 57 12.21 3.91 -7.02
C ALA A 57 13.15 4.27 -8.16
N ALA A 58 13.11 3.55 -9.28
CA ALA A 58 13.93 3.83 -10.45
C ALA A 58 13.69 5.26 -10.96
N ARG A 59 12.42 5.65 -11.13
CA ARG A 59 12.11 6.99 -11.64
C ARG A 59 12.35 8.10 -10.63
N LEU A 60 12.06 7.86 -9.34
CA LEU A 60 12.38 8.82 -8.28
C LEU A 60 13.90 9.05 -8.18
N SER A 61 14.74 8.03 -8.41
CA SER A 61 16.20 8.20 -8.41
C SER A 61 16.65 9.23 -9.44
N GLU A 62 16.08 9.20 -10.63
CA GLU A 62 16.39 10.16 -11.70
C GLU A 62 15.88 11.58 -11.36
N LEU A 63 14.61 11.69 -10.92
CA LEU A 63 13.98 12.99 -10.63
C LEU A 63 14.59 13.69 -9.41
N LEU A 64 15.04 12.93 -8.42
CA LEU A 64 15.63 13.47 -7.20
C LEU A 64 17.16 13.62 -7.28
N GLY A 65 17.80 13.03 -8.30
CA GLY A 65 19.26 13.08 -8.47
C GLY A 65 20.03 12.25 -7.44
N GLN A 66 19.36 11.36 -6.72
CA GLN A 66 19.93 10.46 -5.71
C GLN A 66 19.30 9.07 -5.82
N GLN A 67 20.09 8.03 -5.56
CA GLN A 67 19.60 6.66 -5.61
C GLN A 67 18.48 6.43 -4.60
N VAL A 68 17.37 5.81 -5.07
CA VAL A 68 16.30 5.28 -4.23
C VAL A 68 16.41 3.75 -4.24
N VAL A 69 16.81 3.16 -3.12
CA VAL A 69 17.09 1.73 -3.00
C VAL A 69 15.95 1.03 -2.27
N VAL A 70 15.40 -0.02 -2.88
CA VAL A 70 14.33 -0.83 -2.28
C VAL A 70 14.92 -1.80 -1.26
N ASP A 71 14.38 -1.75 -0.02
CA ASP A 71 14.71 -2.62 1.12
C ASP A 71 13.48 -3.46 1.49
N ASN A 72 13.49 -4.75 1.14
CA ASN A 72 12.37 -5.64 1.45
C ASN A 72 12.42 -6.09 2.91
N ARG A 73 11.46 -5.62 3.74
CA ARG A 73 11.31 -5.96 5.16
C ARG A 73 9.97 -6.62 5.42
N ALA A 74 9.86 -7.87 5.00
CA ALA A 74 8.65 -8.67 5.17
C ALA A 74 8.47 -9.17 6.60
N GLY A 75 7.24 -9.48 6.97
CA GLY A 75 6.88 -10.18 8.20
C GLY A 75 5.74 -9.52 8.98
N ALA A 76 5.08 -10.31 9.83
CA ALA A 76 3.95 -9.92 10.67
C ALA A 76 2.88 -9.11 9.91
N GLY A 77 2.47 -9.57 8.71
CA GLY A 77 1.47 -8.87 7.90
C GLY A 77 1.89 -7.46 7.47
N SER A 78 3.18 -7.23 7.19
CA SER A 78 3.82 -5.93 6.88
C SER A 78 4.23 -5.08 8.08
N ASN A 79 3.88 -5.46 9.31
CA ASN A 79 4.14 -4.62 10.49
C ASN A 79 5.64 -4.40 10.72
N ILE A 80 6.52 -5.39 10.44
CA ILE A 80 7.98 -5.24 10.62
C ILE A 80 8.51 -4.08 9.77
N GLY A 81 8.12 -4.01 8.50
CA GLY A 81 8.55 -2.93 7.61
C GLY A 81 7.93 -1.58 7.97
N ALA A 82 6.65 -1.57 8.32
CA ALA A 82 5.93 -0.36 8.72
C ALA A 82 6.50 0.25 10.01
N GLU A 83 6.76 -0.57 11.04
CA GLU A 83 7.42 -0.15 12.28
C GLU A 83 8.83 0.40 12.01
N ALA A 84 9.62 -0.30 11.18
CA ALA A 84 10.96 0.14 10.84
C ALA A 84 10.96 1.51 10.13
N ALA A 85 9.96 1.80 9.30
CA ALA A 85 9.79 3.12 8.70
C ALA A 85 9.36 4.16 9.74
N ALA A 86 8.32 3.88 10.52
CA ALA A 86 7.77 4.79 11.53
C ALA A 86 8.82 5.24 12.56
N ARG A 87 9.74 4.35 12.92
CA ARG A 87 10.83 4.61 13.87
C ARG A 87 12.10 5.18 13.24
N SER A 88 12.13 5.38 11.93
CA SER A 88 13.29 5.97 11.26
C SER A 88 13.37 7.47 11.52
N THR A 89 14.58 8.05 11.32
CA THR A 89 14.79 9.49 11.40
C THR A 89 13.87 10.21 10.41
N PRO A 90 13.13 11.25 10.86
CA PRO A 90 12.18 11.98 10.02
C PRO A 90 12.87 13.04 9.13
N ASP A 91 13.84 12.61 8.34
CA ASP A 91 14.70 13.46 7.49
C ASP A 91 14.45 13.23 5.97
N GLY A 92 13.41 12.42 5.63
CA GLY A 92 13.05 12.11 4.25
C GLY A 92 13.89 11.02 3.58
N TYR A 93 14.91 10.46 4.24
CA TYR A 93 15.76 9.43 3.65
C TYR A 93 15.26 8.00 3.89
N THR A 94 14.14 7.84 4.58
CA THR A 94 13.42 6.57 4.67
C THR A 94 11.98 6.78 4.23
N LEU A 95 11.59 6.08 3.15
CA LEU A 95 10.22 5.98 2.66
C LEU A 95 9.67 4.59 2.98
N LEU A 96 8.35 4.50 3.10
CA LEU A 96 7.62 3.25 3.18
C LEU A 96 6.70 3.12 1.97
N LEU A 97 6.73 1.98 1.30
CA LEU A 97 5.65 1.58 0.41
C LEU A 97 4.51 1.00 1.24
N GLY A 98 3.52 1.84 1.52
CA GLY A 98 2.33 1.46 2.25
C GLY A 98 1.32 0.72 1.39
N ALA A 99 0.48 -0.08 2.06
CA ALA A 99 -0.60 -0.87 1.49
C ALA A 99 -1.75 -1.00 2.52
N PRO A 100 -2.91 -1.58 2.17
CA PRO A 100 -4.06 -1.71 3.07
C PRO A 100 -3.79 -2.24 4.48
N PRO A 101 -2.79 -3.10 4.75
CA PRO A 101 -2.44 -3.47 6.12
C PRO A 101 -2.21 -2.29 7.08
N LEU A 102 -1.78 -1.11 6.58
CA LEU A 102 -1.66 0.10 7.43
C LEU A 102 -2.99 0.54 8.04
N ALA A 103 -4.11 0.31 7.35
CA ALA A 103 -5.45 0.57 7.87
C ALA A 103 -6.03 -0.60 8.67
N ILE A 104 -5.66 -1.82 8.30
CA ILE A 104 -6.32 -3.06 8.72
C ILE A 104 -5.69 -3.62 10.01
N ASN A 105 -4.36 -3.62 10.12
CA ASN A 105 -3.63 -4.37 11.14
C ASN A 105 -3.92 -3.89 12.58
N ARG A 106 -4.29 -2.63 12.76
CA ARG A 106 -4.72 -2.09 14.06
C ARG A 106 -5.94 -2.81 14.67
N PHE A 107 -6.70 -3.52 13.85
CA PHE A 107 -7.87 -4.31 14.27
C PHE A 107 -7.58 -5.82 14.35
N LEU A 108 -6.50 -6.27 13.70
CA LEU A 108 -6.14 -7.69 13.63
C LEU A 108 -5.17 -8.13 14.73
N TYR A 109 -4.24 -7.24 15.11
CA TYR A 109 -3.20 -7.53 16.09
C TYR A 109 -3.57 -6.96 17.44
N ALA A 110 -3.32 -7.73 18.52
CA ALA A 110 -3.60 -7.30 19.88
C ALA A 110 -2.78 -6.06 20.29
N SER A 111 -1.58 -5.90 19.72
CA SER A 111 -0.74 -4.73 19.91
C SER A 111 0.13 -4.48 18.68
N LEU A 112 0.33 -3.21 18.35
CA LEU A 112 1.28 -2.73 17.37
C LEU A 112 2.27 -1.78 18.05
N ASN A 113 3.53 -1.84 17.64
CA ASN A 113 4.55 -0.92 18.16
C ASN A 113 4.56 0.43 17.44
N TYR A 114 3.62 0.69 16.55
CA TYR A 114 3.45 1.93 15.80
C TYR A 114 1.97 2.20 15.57
N ASP A 115 1.62 3.46 15.35
CA ASP A 115 0.30 3.88 14.84
C ASP A 115 0.46 4.44 13.42
N SER A 116 -0.29 3.85 12.48
CA SER A 116 -0.19 4.22 11.06
C SER A 116 -0.67 5.65 10.74
N VAL A 117 -1.43 6.28 11.64
CA VAL A 117 -1.96 7.65 11.48
C VAL A 117 -1.03 8.68 12.11
N THR A 118 -0.50 8.38 13.31
CA THR A 118 0.30 9.35 14.08
C THR A 118 1.80 9.24 13.85
N ASP A 119 2.30 8.07 13.44
CA ASP A 119 3.73 7.81 13.29
C ASP A 119 4.22 7.82 11.83
N LEU A 120 3.28 7.89 10.87
CA LEU A 120 3.56 7.97 9.45
C LEU A 120 2.87 9.20 8.84
N ALA A 121 3.57 9.92 7.98
CA ALA A 121 3.01 11.00 7.17
C ALA A 121 2.79 10.51 5.72
N PRO A 122 1.61 10.77 5.14
CA PRO A 122 1.32 10.41 3.76
C PRO A 122 2.13 11.28 2.78
N VAL A 123 2.57 10.68 1.66
CA VAL A 123 3.25 11.37 0.55
C VAL A 123 2.36 11.39 -0.69
N SER A 124 2.06 10.22 -1.26
CA SER A 124 1.20 10.10 -2.44
C SER A 124 0.70 8.68 -2.62
N LEU A 125 -0.52 8.53 -3.11
CA LEU A 125 -0.99 7.29 -3.74
C LEU A 125 -0.11 6.98 -4.95
N LEU A 126 0.04 5.71 -5.31
CA LEU A 126 0.74 5.26 -6.52
C LEU A 126 -0.21 4.57 -7.49
N CYS A 127 -1.08 3.73 -6.98
CA CYS A 127 -2.03 2.97 -7.80
C CYS A 127 -3.14 2.36 -6.94
N ARG A 128 -4.23 1.97 -7.63
CA ARG A 128 -5.32 1.16 -7.10
C ARG A 128 -5.52 -0.08 -7.96
N PHE A 129 -6.07 -1.13 -7.36
CA PHE A 129 -6.44 -2.37 -8.06
C PHE A 129 -7.53 -3.12 -7.31
N PRO A 130 -8.47 -3.79 -8.01
CA PRO A 130 -9.50 -4.60 -7.42
C PRO A 130 -8.99 -5.98 -7.02
N ASN A 131 -9.86 -6.72 -6.32
CA ASN A 131 -9.80 -8.17 -6.29
C ASN A 131 -10.77 -8.73 -7.32
N ILE A 132 -10.58 -9.99 -7.72
CA ILE A 132 -11.47 -10.74 -8.61
C ILE A 132 -12.04 -11.91 -7.82
N LEU A 133 -13.35 -12.10 -7.89
CA LEU A 133 -14.01 -13.35 -7.52
C LEU A 133 -14.03 -14.26 -8.75
N ALA A 134 -13.41 -15.43 -8.63
CA ALA A 134 -13.33 -16.41 -9.69
C ALA A 134 -13.68 -17.83 -9.19
N VAL A 135 -14.15 -18.68 -10.11
CA VAL A 135 -14.46 -20.08 -9.85
C VAL A 135 -13.78 -21.00 -10.87
N PRO A 136 -13.59 -22.29 -10.61
CA PRO A 136 -13.15 -23.26 -11.61
C PRO A 136 -14.01 -23.20 -12.86
N VAL A 137 -13.45 -23.38 -14.05
CA VAL A 137 -14.23 -23.45 -15.32
C VAL A 137 -15.18 -24.64 -15.33
N SER A 138 -14.89 -25.71 -14.58
CA SER A 138 -15.76 -26.87 -14.39
C SER A 138 -16.96 -26.60 -13.48
N SER A 139 -16.93 -25.47 -12.73
CA SER A 139 -18.04 -25.08 -11.87
C SER A 139 -19.27 -24.71 -12.68
N PRO A 140 -20.49 -25.12 -12.26
CA PRO A 140 -21.75 -24.69 -12.90
C PRO A 140 -22.07 -23.21 -12.66
N LEU A 141 -21.31 -22.54 -11.79
CA LEU A 141 -21.54 -21.15 -11.41
C LEU A 141 -21.01 -20.20 -12.48
N THR A 142 -21.89 -19.40 -13.07
CA THR A 142 -21.54 -18.53 -14.21
C THR A 142 -21.71 -17.03 -13.92
N SER A 143 -22.20 -16.69 -12.72
CA SER A 143 -22.44 -15.30 -12.29
C SER A 143 -22.39 -15.18 -10.78
N VAL A 144 -22.22 -13.95 -10.29
CA VAL A 144 -22.33 -13.64 -8.84
C VAL A 144 -23.70 -14.09 -8.29
N ARG A 145 -24.78 -13.92 -9.06
CA ARG A 145 -26.11 -14.32 -8.65
C ARG A 145 -26.19 -15.84 -8.45
N SER A 146 -25.75 -16.64 -9.43
CA SER A 146 -25.74 -18.11 -9.29
C SER A 146 -24.84 -18.57 -8.14
N PHE A 147 -23.72 -17.86 -7.87
CA PHE A 147 -22.85 -18.13 -6.72
C PHE A 147 -23.60 -17.88 -5.40
N ILE A 148 -24.31 -16.76 -5.27
CA ILE A 148 -25.08 -16.42 -4.07
C ILE A 148 -26.20 -17.45 -3.84
N ASP A 149 -26.95 -17.79 -4.89
CA ASP A 149 -28.05 -18.75 -4.79
C ASP A 149 -27.55 -20.14 -4.39
N TYR A 150 -26.42 -20.57 -4.94
CA TYR A 150 -25.75 -21.82 -4.56
C TYR A 150 -25.24 -21.79 -3.12
N ALA A 151 -24.61 -20.71 -2.68
CA ALA A 151 -24.13 -20.58 -1.30
C ALA A 151 -25.30 -20.58 -0.28
N LYS A 152 -26.44 -19.94 -0.61
CA LYS A 152 -27.66 -19.99 0.22
C LYS A 152 -28.26 -21.38 0.32
N ALA A 153 -28.20 -22.18 -0.75
CA ALA A 153 -28.67 -23.56 -0.76
C ALA A 153 -27.70 -24.51 -0.03
N ASN A 154 -26.45 -24.12 0.19
CA ASN A 154 -25.38 -24.91 0.80
C ASN A 154 -24.68 -24.16 1.93
N PRO A 155 -25.37 -23.73 3.00
CA PRO A 155 -24.78 -22.90 4.04
C PRO A 155 -23.62 -23.61 4.73
N GLY A 156 -22.50 -22.87 4.91
CA GLY A 156 -21.30 -23.38 5.57
C GLY A 156 -20.55 -24.49 4.82
N LYS A 157 -20.79 -24.70 3.51
CA LYS A 157 -20.10 -25.72 2.70
C LYS A 157 -19.23 -25.11 1.60
N VAL A 158 -19.62 -23.94 1.07
CA VAL A 158 -18.90 -23.29 -0.03
C VAL A 158 -17.65 -22.63 0.47
N THR A 159 -16.51 -22.92 -0.18
CA THR A 159 -15.19 -22.44 0.21
C THR A 159 -14.71 -21.29 -0.70
N TYR A 160 -13.94 -20.38 -0.12
CA TYR A 160 -13.18 -19.40 -0.91
C TYR A 160 -11.73 -19.31 -0.44
N SER A 161 -10.81 -19.27 -1.37
CA SER A 161 -9.39 -19.09 -1.10
C SER A 161 -8.96 -17.63 -1.16
N SER A 162 -7.95 -17.27 -0.37
CA SER A 162 -7.29 -15.96 -0.43
C SER A 162 -5.80 -16.06 -0.14
N PRO A 163 -5.01 -14.98 -0.36
CA PRO A 163 -3.58 -14.94 0.00
C PRO A 163 -3.29 -14.95 1.50
N GLY A 164 -4.32 -14.97 2.34
CA GLY A 164 -4.16 -15.06 3.79
C GLY A 164 -5.06 -14.13 4.59
N ILE A 165 -5.07 -14.36 5.90
CA ILE A 165 -5.87 -13.61 6.85
C ILE A 165 -5.47 -12.12 6.84
N GLY A 166 -6.46 -11.21 6.85
CA GLY A 166 -6.24 -9.77 6.89
C GLY A 166 -5.85 -9.14 5.56
N THR A 167 -5.70 -9.93 4.47
CA THR A 167 -5.52 -9.37 3.13
C THR A 167 -6.83 -8.79 2.59
N THR A 168 -6.76 -7.85 1.67
CA THR A 168 -7.98 -7.29 1.03
C THR A 168 -8.83 -8.35 0.32
N PRO A 169 -8.27 -9.39 -0.33
CA PRO A 169 -9.05 -10.52 -0.82
C PRO A 169 -9.84 -11.25 0.27
N HIS A 170 -9.23 -11.54 1.42
CA HIS A 170 -9.95 -12.14 2.56
C HIS A 170 -11.09 -11.24 3.03
N LEU A 171 -10.80 -9.96 3.29
CA LEU A 171 -11.80 -9.01 3.77
C LEU A 171 -12.90 -8.73 2.74
N SER A 172 -12.59 -8.83 1.43
CA SER A 172 -13.61 -8.81 0.37
C SER A 172 -14.59 -9.98 0.51
N GLY A 173 -14.07 -11.17 0.81
CA GLY A 173 -14.91 -12.35 1.07
C GLY A 173 -15.80 -12.16 2.30
N GLU A 174 -15.27 -11.63 3.38
CA GLU A 174 -16.04 -11.38 4.60
C GLU A 174 -17.11 -10.29 4.41
N LEU A 175 -16.77 -9.21 3.69
CA LEU A 175 -17.76 -8.19 3.33
C LEU A 175 -18.84 -8.78 2.41
N PHE A 176 -18.46 -9.61 1.43
CA PHE A 176 -19.37 -10.25 0.50
C PHE A 176 -20.34 -11.19 1.25
N LYS A 177 -19.85 -12.04 2.14
CA LYS A 177 -20.68 -12.89 3.03
C LYS A 177 -21.75 -12.07 3.74
N ARG A 178 -21.32 -10.98 4.37
CA ARG A 178 -22.19 -10.11 5.15
C ARG A 178 -23.27 -9.42 4.28
N MET A 179 -22.86 -8.81 3.16
CA MET A 179 -23.77 -8.05 2.32
C MET A 179 -24.74 -8.94 1.53
N ALA A 180 -24.30 -10.13 1.11
CA ALA A 180 -25.12 -11.11 0.39
C ALA A 180 -25.98 -12.00 1.32
N GLY A 181 -25.71 -11.99 2.64
CA GLY A 181 -26.36 -12.87 3.61
C GLY A 181 -26.10 -14.35 3.32
N ILE A 182 -24.83 -14.70 3.07
CA ILE A 182 -24.36 -16.07 2.77
C ILE A 182 -23.25 -16.49 3.73
N GLU A 183 -23.09 -17.81 3.90
CA GLU A 183 -22.03 -18.42 4.66
C GLU A 183 -21.01 -19.05 3.71
N LEU A 184 -19.74 -18.65 3.85
CA LEU A 184 -18.59 -19.21 3.13
C LEU A 184 -17.50 -19.59 4.11
N ILE A 185 -16.76 -20.66 3.81
CA ILE A 185 -15.57 -21.07 4.55
C ILE A 185 -14.34 -20.43 3.92
N HIS A 186 -13.60 -19.66 4.69
CA HIS A 186 -12.33 -19.09 4.24
C HIS A 186 -11.20 -20.12 4.32
N VAL A 187 -10.45 -20.27 3.21
CA VAL A 187 -9.26 -21.10 3.11
C VAL A 187 -8.04 -20.19 2.87
N PRO A 188 -7.30 -19.84 3.94
CA PRO A 188 -6.14 -18.93 3.81
C PRO A 188 -4.91 -19.67 3.28
N TYR A 189 -4.24 -19.08 2.27
CA TYR A 189 -2.97 -19.55 1.75
C TYR A 189 -1.84 -18.58 2.12
N ARG A 190 -0.62 -19.10 2.26
CA ARG A 190 0.58 -18.27 2.46
C ARG A 190 1.27 -18.00 1.13
N GLY A 191 2.03 -16.89 1.04
CA GLY A 191 2.90 -16.64 -0.10
C GLY A 191 2.17 -16.17 -1.37
N ALA A 192 1.63 -14.96 -1.34
CA ALA A 192 1.04 -14.25 -2.51
C ALA A 192 -0.11 -14.98 -3.23
N GLY A 193 -0.61 -16.11 -2.71
CA GLY A 193 -1.80 -16.79 -3.19
C GLY A 193 -1.63 -17.69 -4.41
N ALA A 194 -0.41 -18.03 -4.85
CA ALA A 194 -0.20 -18.95 -5.97
C ALA A 194 -0.83 -20.33 -5.70
N GLY A 195 -0.66 -20.87 -4.50
CA GLY A 195 -1.31 -22.13 -4.08
C GLY A 195 -2.84 -22.03 -4.09
N ALA A 196 -3.40 -20.88 -3.69
CA ALA A 196 -4.83 -20.61 -3.75
C ALA A 196 -5.38 -20.75 -5.18
N ILE A 197 -4.69 -20.16 -6.15
CA ILE A 197 -5.07 -20.22 -7.56
C ILE A 197 -4.99 -21.65 -8.08
N THR A 198 -3.90 -22.38 -7.81
CA THR A 198 -3.70 -23.76 -8.24
C THR A 198 -4.77 -24.69 -7.68
N ASP A 199 -5.10 -24.58 -6.40
CA ASP A 199 -6.11 -25.44 -5.78
C ASP A 199 -7.54 -25.07 -6.24
N THR A 200 -7.78 -23.81 -6.56
CA THR A 200 -9.05 -23.40 -7.17
C THR A 200 -9.19 -23.94 -8.59
N ILE A 201 -8.14 -23.87 -9.43
CA ILE A 201 -8.14 -24.47 -10.79
C ILE A 201 -8.44 -25.96 -10.71
N ALA A 202 -7.85 -26.66 -9.74
CA ALA A 202 -8.04 -28.08 -9.53
C ALA A 202 -9.39 -28.45 -8.89
N GLY A 203 -10.25 -27.48 -8.55
CA GLY A 203 -11.54 -27.70 -7.90
C GLY A 203 -11.46 -28.18 -6.45
N ARG A 204 -10.31 -28.02 -5.78
CA ARG A 204 -10.16 -28.33 -4.34
C ARG A 204 -10.78 -27.25 -3.45
N VAL A 205 -10.93 -26.06 -3.98
CA VAL A 205 -11.61 -24.91 -3.37
C VAL A 205 -12.63 -24.37 -4.39
N ASP A 206 -13.84 -24.07 -3.96
CA ASP A 206 -14.95 -23.71 -4.83
C ASP A 206 -14.77 -22.37 -5.54
N SER A 207 -14.04 -21.44 -4.91
CA SER A 207 -13.79 -20.11 -5.47
C SER A 207 -12.47 -19.53 -4.96
N ALA A 208 -11.96 -18.53 -5.69
CA ALA A 208 -10.85 -17.70 -5.27
C ALA A 208 -11.26 -16.22 -5.24
N ILE A 209 -10.82 -15.52 -4.21
CA ILE A 209 -10.76 -14.06 -4.22
C ILE A 209 -9.29 -13.68 -4.12
N ASN A 210 -8.79 -12.99 -5.15
CA ASN A 210 -7.39 -12.56 -5.19
C ASN A 210 -7.25 -11.27 -6.01
N THR A 211 -6.10 -10.60 -5.90
CA THR A 211 -5.85 -9.35 -6.62
C THR A 211 -5.87 -9.54 -8.13
N THR A 212 -6.23 -8.49 -8.85
CA THR A 212 -6.20 -8.47 -10.34
C THR A 212 -4.87 -8.94 -10.89
N GLY A 213 -3.75 -8.44 -10.34
CA GLY A 213 -2.41 -8.85 -10.77
C GLY A 213 -2.13 -10.35 -10.63
N SER A 214 -2.83 -11.04 -9.73
CA SER A 214 -2.67 -12.49 -9.53
C SER A 214 -3.65 -13.32 -10.38
N LEU A 215 -4.88 -12.86 -10.57
CA LEU A 215 -5.96 -13.67 -11.16
C LEU A 215 -6.28 -13.33 -12.62
N LEU A 216 -6.06 -12.08 -13.06
CA LEU A 216 -6.59 -11.62 -14.34
C LEU A 216 -6.07 -12.45 -15.53
N GLN A 217 -4.79 -12.81 -15.54
CA GLN A 217 -4.22 -13.63 -16.61
C GLN A 217 -4.78 -15.07 -16.60
N THR A 218 -4.99 -15.64 -15.42
CA THR A 218 -5.61 -16.96 -15.26
C THR A 218 -7.07 -16.98 -15.74
N VAL A 219 -7.79 -15.88 -15.50
CA VAL A 219 -9.16 -15.69 -16.01
C VAL A 219 -9.15 -15.52 -17.54
N ARG A 220 -8.29 -14.66 -18.07
CA ARG A 220 -8.19 -14.40 -19.53
C ARG A 220 -7.71 -15.61 -20.33
N SER A 221 -6.85 -16.44 -19.73
CA SER A 221 -6.43 -17.71 -20.35
C SER A 221 -7.49 -18.83 -20.27
N GLY A 222 -8.63 -18.58 -19.61
CA GLY A 222 -9.72 -19.56 -19.49
C GLY A 222 -9.44 -20.70 -18.51
N GLN A 223 -8.45 -20.56 -17.61
CA GLN A 223 -8.19 -21.55 -16.56
C GLN A 223 -9.13 -21.40 -15.36
N LEU A 224 -9.58 -20.16 -15.08
CA LEU A 224 -10.65 -19.84 -14.14
C LEU A 224 -11.71 -19.00 -14.83
N ARG A 225 -12.94 -19.05 -14.32
CA ARG A 225 -14.01 -18.14 -14.72
C ARG A 225 -14.07 -16.99 -13.73
N GLY A 226 -13.78 -15.76 -14.18
CA GLY A 226 -14.03 -14.55 -13.42
C GLY A 226 -15.52 -14.27 -13.33
N LEU A 227 -16.05 -14.13 -12.15
CA LEU A 227 -17.46 -13.79 -11.92
C LEU A 227 -17.68 -12.28 -11.79
N ALA A 228 -16.78 -11.58 -11.09
CA ALA A 228 -16.84 -10.14 -10.91
C ALA A 228 -15.53 -9.58 -10.34
N ASP A 229 -15.33 -8.27 -10.50
CA ASP A 229 -14.39 -7.50 -9.70
C ASP A 229 -15.06 -6.90 -8.45
N THR A 230 -14.26 -6.43 -7.50
CA THR A 230 -14.71 -5.98 -6.18
C THR A 230 -14.92 -4.47 -6.07
N THR A 231 -14.78 -3.71 -7.15
CA THR A 231 -14.95 -2.24 -7.12
C THR A 231 -16.39 -1.83 -7.41
N LEU A 232 -16.71 -0.58 -7.06
CA LEU A 232 -18.05 -0.03 -7.27
C LEU A 232 -18.40 0.12 -8.76
N LYS A 233 -17.41 0.42 -9.60
CA LYS A 233 -17.53 0.55 -11.05
C LYS A 233 -16.50 -0.35 -11.70
N ARG A 234 -16.79 -0.89 -12.89
CA ARG A 234 -15.87 -1.77 -13.63
C ARG A 234 -14.50 -1.17 -13.75
N PHE A 235 -13.51 -2.00 -13.44
CA PHE A 235 -12.14 -1.54 -13.38
C PHE A 235 -11.53 -1.46 -14.80
N PRO A 236 -10.81 -0.35 -15.12
CA PRO A 236 -10.32 -0.12 -16.49
C PRO A 236 -9.41 -1.22 -17.04
N THR A 237 -8.68 -1.94 -16.17
CA THR A 237 -7.80 -3.04 -16.60
C THR A 237 -8.52 -4.37 -16.80
N ALA A 238 -9.79 -4.49 -16.40
CA ALA A 238 -10.64 -5.68 -16.56
C ALA A 238 -12.10 -5.29 -16.88
N PRO A 239 -12.37 -4.47 -17.92
CA PRO A 239 -13.70 -3.94 -18.21
C PRO A 239 -14.70 -5.04 -18.63
N GLU A 240 -14.19 -6.21 -19.03
CA GLU A 240 -14.99 -7.40 -19.34
C GLU A 240 -15.67 -8.02 -18.12
N LEU A 241 -15.14 -7.80 -16.90
CA LEU A 241 -15.75 -8.30 -15.68
C LEU A 241 -16.82 -7.34 -15.16
N PRO A 242 -18.02 -7.83 -14.83
CA PRO A 242 -18.98 -7.02 -14.07
C PRO A 242 -18.44 -6.77 -12.67
N THR A 243 -19.02 -5.82 -11.94
CA THR A 243 -18.70 -5.66 -10.53
C THR A 243 -19.66 -6.49 -9.65
N ILE A 244 -19.24 -6.78 -8.41
CA ILE A 244 -20.16 -7.37 -7.41
C ILE A 244 -21.33 -6.42 -7.16
N ALA A 245 -21.10 -5.10 -7.18
CA ALA A 245 -22.13 -4.08 -7.03
C ALA A 245 -23.18 -4.15 -8.15
N GLU A 246 -22.77 -4.22 -9.42
CA GLU A 246 -23.65 -4.38 -10.59
C GLU A 246 -24.40 -5.71 -10.56
N SER A 247 -23.83 -6.72 -9.92
CA SER A 247 -24.35 -8.08 -9.88
C SER A 247 -25.37 -8.33 -8.76
N GLY A 248 -25.90 -7.27 -8.13
CA GLY A 248 -26.98 -7.34 -7.15
C GLY A 248 -26.59 -7.11 -5.70
N ILE A 249 -25.36 -6.62 -5.43
CA ILE A 249 -24.92 -6.21 -4.09
C ILE A 249 -24.55 -4.71 -4.14
N PRO A 250 -25.55 -3.81 -4.20
CA PRO A 250 -25.30 -2.38 -4.36
C PRO A 250 -24.46 -1.83 -3.20
N GLY A 251 -23.48 -0.96 -3.53
CA GLY A 251 -22.58 -0.37 -2.55
C GLY A 251 -21.39 -1.26 -2.16
N PHE A 252 -21.24 -2.46 -2.75
CA PHE A 252 -20.04 -3.23 -2.57
C PHE A 252 -18.87 -2.53 -3.27
N ASP A 253 -17.84 -2.16 -2.50
CA ASP A 253 -16.66 -1.46 -3.00
C ASP A 253 -15.42 -1.81 -2.17
N VAL A 254 -14.53 -2.58 -2.76
CA VAL A 254 -13.23 -2.94 -2.18
C VAL A 254 -12.16 -2.82 -3.24
N SER A 255 -11.17 -1.97 -2.97
CA SER A 255 -9.94 -1.89 -3.75
C SER A 255 -8.73 -2.01 -2.85
N SER A 256 -7.65 -2.56 -3.40
CA SER A 256 -6.32 -2.47 -2.82
C SER A 256 -5.59 -1.26 -3.39
N TRP A 257 -4.53 -0.82 -2.71
CA TRP A 257 -3.75 0.33 -3.13
C TRP A 257 -2.28 0.20 -2.70
N TYR A 258 -1.39 0.88 -3.42
CA TYR A 258 -0.03 1.16 -2.97
C TYR A 258 0.19 2.66 -2.89
N ALA A 259 0.94 3.10 -1.88
CA ALA A 259 1.18 4.51 -1.61
C ALA A 259 2.54 4.72 -0.92
N LEU A 260 3.07 5.94 -1.00
CA LEU A 260 4.30 6.31 -0.30
C LEU A 260 3.98 7.05 0.99
N PHE A 261 4.70 6.68 2.05
CA PHE A 261 4.69 7.32 3.35
C PHE A 261 6.11 7.63 3.80
N VAL A 262 6.24 8.51 4.78
CA VAL A 262 7.48 8.85 5.51
C VAL A 262 7.20 8.88 7.01
N PRO A 263 8.20 8.91 7.91
CA PRO A 263 7.98 9.18 9.33
C PRO A 263 7.22 10.49 9.57
N ALA A 264 6.29 10.51 10.52
CA ALA A 264 5.31 11.61 10.73
C ALA A 264 5.93 13.00 10.93
N LYS A 265 7.13 13.07 11.51
CA LYS A 265 7.82 14.35 11.78
C LYS A 265 8.73 14.81 10.64
N THR A 266 8.62 14.23 9.45
CA THR A 266 9.37 14.66 8.28
C THR A 266 8.94 16.08 7.90
N PRO A 267 9.91 17.00 7.63
CA PRO A 267 9.61 18.39 7.29
C PRO A 267 8.63 18.51 6.11
N PRO A 268 7.64 19.42 6.17
CA PRO A 268 6.62 19.56 5.12
C PRO A 268 7.20 19.84 3.72
N GLU A 269 8.29 20.58 3.62
CA GLU A 269 8.98 20.88 2.36
C GLU A 269 9.59 19.62 1.73
N ILE A 270 10.04 18.66 2.54
CA ILE A 270 10.54 17.36 2.07
C ILE A 270 9.37 16.51 1.56
N ILE A 271 8.26 16.46 2.29
CA ILE A 271 7.04 15.76 1.86
C ILE A 271 6.54 16.34 0.53
N ALA A 272 6.46 17.66 0.41
CA ALA A 272 6.05 18.34 -0.81
C ALA A 272 6.96 18.00 -2.01
N ARG A 273 8.28 17.97 -1.79
CA ARG A 273 9.25 17.58 -2.84
C ARG A 273 9.10 16.13 -3.27
N LEU A 274 8.93 15.21 -2.33
CA LEU A 274 8.68 13.79 -2.61
C LEU A 274 7.35 13.59 -3.33
N ASN A 275 6.30 14.29 -2.91
CA ASN A 275 5.00 14.27 -3.58
C ASN A 275 5.12 14.75 -5.03
N ALA A 276 5.71 15.93 -5.26
CA ALA A 276 5.88 16.49 -6.60
C ALA A 276 6.67 15.54 -7.52
N ALA A 277 7.77 14.95 -7.04
CA ALA A 277 8.54 13.96 -7.80
C ALA A 277 7.71 12.71 -8.11
N THR A 278 6.89 12.23 -7.15
CA THR A 278 6.02 11.07 -7.33
C THR A 278 4.92 11.35 -8.36
N VAL A 279 4.25 12.51 -8.27
CA VAL A 279 3.22 12.94 -9.25
C VAL A 279 3.82 13.03 -10.64
N THR A 280 5.01 13.63 -10.78
CA THR A 280 5.73 13.71 -12.06
C THR A 280 6.03 12.32 -12.61
N ALA A 281 6.60 11.42 -11.80
CA ALA A 281 6.90 10.05 -12.21
C ALA A 281 5.64 9.32 -12.72
N LEU A 282 4.53 9.42 -12.00
CA LEU A 282 3.28 8.72 -12.33
C LEU A 282 2.51 9.35 -13.49
N SER A 283 2.82 10.58 -13.89
CA SER A 283 2.24 11.22 -15.09
C SER A 283 2.88 10.72 -16.38
N GLU A 284 4.07 10.14 -16.32
CA GLU A 284 4.84 9.71 -17.50
C GLU A 284 4.29 8.42 -18.11
N PRO A 285 4.02 8.38 -19.43
CA PRO A 285 3.52 7.18 -20.11
C PRO A 285 4.45 5.97 -19.92
N ALA A 286 5.77 6.15 -19.95
CA ALA A 286 6.74 5.08 -19.78
C ALA A 286 6.68 4.43 -18.38
N VAL A 287 6.41 5.22 -17.33
CA VAL A 287 6.22 4.70 -15.97
C VAL A 287 4.88 3.96 -15.89
N ARG A 288 3.79 4.53 -16.42
CA ARG A 288 2.47 3.91 -16.46
C ARG A 288 2.49 2.54 -17.15
N ALA A 289 3.15 2.45 -18.32
CA ALA A 289 3.32 1.21 -19.05
C ALA A 289 4.02 0.10 -18.23
N ARG A 290 4.94 0.46 -17.34
CA ARG A 290 5.58 -0.51 -16.43
C ARG A 290 4.65 -1.02 -15.32
N PHE A 291 3.61 -0.26 -14.95
CA PHE A 291 2.58 -0.68 -14.01
C PHE A 291 1.49 -1.55 -14.64
N GLU A 292 1.26 -1.49 -15.96
CA GLU A 292 0.21 -2.24 -16.67
C GLU A 292 0.23 -3.75 -16.38
N PRO A 293 1.41 -4.44 -16.41
CA PRO A 293 1.45 -5.88 -16.13
C PRO A 293 0.99 -6.24 -14.71
N LEU A 294 0.98 -5.27 -13.78
CA LEU A 294 0.49 -5.47 -12.42
C LEU A 294 -1.04 -5.42 -12.32
N GLY A 295 -1.74 -5.12 -13.42
CA GLY A 295 -3.21 -5.04 -13.44
C GLY A 295 -3.76 -3.89 -12.60
N VAL A 296 -3.01 -2.80 -12.44
CA VAL A 296 -3.35 -1.66 -11.58
C VAL A 296 -3.70 -0.42 -12.41
N VAL A 297 -4.46 0.50 -11.83
CA VAL A 297 -4.64 1.86 -12.34
C VAL A 297 -3.71 2.79 -11.58
N VAL A 298 -2.81 3.45 -12.31
CA VAL A 298 -1.87 4.44 -11.77
C VAL A 298 -2.62 5.71 -11.44
N GLU A 299 -2.57 6.11 -10.18
CA GLU A 299 -3.26 7.28 -9.64
C GLU A 299 -2.39 7.93 -8.55
N SER A 300 -2.07 9.20 -8.70
CA SER A 300 -1.40 10.00 -7.68
C SER A 300 -2.39 10.73 -6.79
N SER A 301 -1.95 11.19 -5.63
CA SER A 301 -2.75 12.04 -4.74
C SER A 301 -1.90 13.14 -4.11
N THR A 302 -2.56 14.13 -3.51
CA THR A 302 -1.90 14.98 -2.51
C THR A 302 -1.66 14.20 -1.22
N PRO A 303 -0.78 14.67 -0.33
CA PRO A 303 -0.61 14.06 1.01
C PRO A 303 -1.93 14.01 1.79
N GLU A 304 -2.73 15.08 1.77
CA GLU A 304 -4.03 15.15 2.45
C GLU A 304 -5.02 14.14 1.87
N GLY A 305 -5.04 13.98 0.54
CA GLY A 305 -5.88 13.00 -0.15
C GLY A 305 -5.54 11.57 0.24
N LEU A 306 -4.24 11.25 0.39
CA LEU A 306 -3.81 9.94 0.88
C LEU A 306 -4.16 9.76 2.37
N GLY A 307 -4.02 10.80 3.18
CA GLY A 307 -4.44 10.77 4.59
C GLY A 307 -5.94 10.47 4.74
N ALA A 308 -6.77 11.14 3.93
CA ALA A 308 -8.22 10.91 3.89
C ALA A 308 -8.55 9.47 3.43
N LEU A 309 -7.83 8.93 2.44
CA LEU A 309 -7.95 7.55 2.01
C LEU A 309 -7.65 6.58 3.17
N LEU A 310 -6.51 6.76 3.85
CA LEU A 310 -6.11 5.90 4.97
C LEU A 310 -7.19 5.91 6.07
N GLN A 311 -7.72 7.09 6.43
CA GLN A 311 -8.77 7.21 7.44
C GLN A 311 -10.06 6.51 6.99
N SER A 312 -10.49 6.71 5.74
CA SER A 312 -11.69 6.06 5.21
C SER A 312 -11.58 4.52 5.20
N GLU A 313 -10.39 4.00 4.93
CA GLU A 313 -10.12 2.55 5.01
C GLU A 313 -10.17 2.04 6.45
N ILE A 314 -9.62 2.80 7.41
CA ILE A 314 -9.73 2.48 8.84
C ILE A 314 -11.19 2.40 9.27
N ASP A 315 -12.00 3.42 8.91
CA ASP A 315 -13.42 3.51 9.26
C ASP A 315 -14.24 2.38 8.62
N LYS A 316 -13.89 1.97 7.40
CA LYS A 316 -14.50 0.85 6.68
C LYS A 316 -14.20 -0.48 7.35
N TRP A 317 -12.93 -0.79 7.57
CA TRP A 317 -12.50 -2.13 7.96
C TRP A 317 -12.70 -2.45 9.44
N GLY A 318 -12.64 -1.47 10.32
CA GLY A 318 -12.81 -1.69 11.75
C GLY A 318 -14.09 -2.42 12.12
N PRO A 319 -15.28 -1.92 11.73
CA PRO A 319 -16.55 -2.60 12.00
C PRO A 319 -16.67 -3.98 11.36
N ILE A 320 -16.10 -4.18 10.15
CA ILE A 320 -16.18 -5.46 9.42
C ILE A 320 -15.35 -6.52 10.15
N ILE A 321 -14.10 -6.20 10.50
CA ILE A 321 -13.17 -7.11 11.18
C ILE A 321 -13.72 -7.49 12.56
N LYS A 322 -14.22 -6.51 13.31
CA LYS A 322 -14.81 -6.73 14.64
C LYS A 322 -16.05 -7.64 14.55
N ALA A 323 -16.94 -7.37 13.61
CA ALA A 323 -18.18 -8.16 13.45
C ALA A 323 -17.91 -9.60 12.97
N ALA A 324 -16.86 -9.81 12.18
CA ALA A 324 -16.45 -11.14 11.70
C ALA A 324 -15.55 -11.90 12.69
N GLY A 325 -15.17 -11.29 13.81
CA GLY A 325 -14.28 -11.93 14.82
C GLY A 325 -12.90 -12.27 14.28
N ILE A 326 -12.42 -11.52 13.26
CA ILE A 326 -11.14 -11.82 12.62
C ILE A 326 -9.99 -11.31 13.49
N SER A 327 -9.00 -12.16 13.74
CA SER A 327 -7.75 -11.81 14.41
C SER A 327 -6.56 -12.44 13.69
N ALA A 328 -5.42 -11.78 13.71
CA ALA A 328 -4.17 -12.41 13.33
C ALA A 328 -3.67 -13.22 14.52
N SER A 329 -3.56 -14.55 14.36
CA SER A 329 -2.83 -15.37 15.32
C SER A 329 -1.36 -14.93 15.29
N ASN A 330 -0.81 -14.56 16.46
CA ASN A 330 0.61 -14.26 16.61
C ASN A 330 1.47 -15.50 16.35
#